data_8a9e3ad9101d8af2717be65db6aba423
#
_entry.id   8a9e3ad9101d8af2717be65db6aba423
#
_cell.length_a   1.000
_cell.length_b   1.000
_cell.length_c   1.000
_cell.angle_alpha   90.00
_cell.angle_beta   90.00
_cell.angle_gamma   90.00
#
_symmetry.space_group_name_H-M   'P 1'
#
loop_
_entity.id
_entity.type
_entity.pdbx_description
1 polymer ?
#
loop_
_entity_poly.entity_id
_entity_poly.type
_entity_poly.pdbx_seq_one_letter_code
_entity_poly.pdbx_strand_id
1 'polypeptide(L)'
;MSLEGDKELDRLLRDLEEIDDEMKDIVDTEIQKVRSAAQRIVHVDTGALKEKILAEVESNEDTITGICWIEEAYAARVEFGTGPKGQGDHNGISPEYTPAYKQSPWWIHEKDIDRRVAEKYHWFYIDTPEGRFYQCAGQPASPFMYPALADNVDGITEEIRDGFQKAIERRIK
;
A
#
# COMPACT_ATOMS: atom_id res chain seq x y z
N MET A 1 -49.96 17.05 15.22
CA MET A 1 -48.59 17.14 15.80
C MET A 1 -47.60 16.24 15.09
N SER A 2 -47.91 15.53 14.02
CA SER A 2 -46.98 14.60 13.34
C SER A 2 -46.23 15.21 12.12
N LEU A 3 -46.77 16.14 11.42
CA LEU A 3 -46.23 16.61 10.14
C LEU A 3 -44.97 17.54 10.24
N GLU A 4 -44.75 18.22 11.35
CA GLU A 4 -43.53 19.04 11.54
C GLU A 4 -42.34 18.20 11.98
N GLY A 5 -42.57 17.23 12.89
CA GLY A 5 -41.53 16.32 13.35
C GLY A 5 -41.00 15.39 12.25
N ASP A 6 -41.85 14.97 11.32
CA ASP A 6 -41.45 14.15 10.16
C ASP A 6 -40.54 14.92 9.21
N LYS A 7 -40.83 16.20 8.95
CA LYS A 7 -40.00 17.07 8.09
C LYS A 7 -38.64 17.40 8.70
N GLU A 8 -38.59 17.56 10.01
CA GLU A 8 -37.35 17.82 10.73
C GLU A 8 -36.46 16.56 10.75
N LEU A 9 -37.08 15.39 10.96
CA LEU A 9 -36.38 14.11 10.85
C LEU A 9 -35.83 13.88 9.43
N ASP A 10 -36.64 14.10 8.41
CA ASP A 10 -36.21 13.98 7.01
C ASP A 10 -35.07 14.95 6.66
N ARG A 11 -35.03 16.13 7.27
CA ARG A 11 -33.91 17.06 7.11
C ARG A 11 -32.66 16.53 7.77
N LEU A 12 -32.74 16.08 9.01
CA LEU A 12 -31.60 15.52 9.76
C LEU A 12 -31.01 14.30 9.06
N LEU A 13 -31.84 13.44 8.50
CA LEU A 13 -31.38 12.26 7.74
C LEU A 13 -30.62 12.69 6.49
N ARG A 14 -31.12 13.66 5.74
CA ARG A 14 -30.38 14.22 4.57
C ARG A 14 -29.06 14.86 4.97
N ASP A 15 -29.07 15.65 6.05
CA ASP A 15 -27.86 16.30 6.55
C ASP A 15 -26.79 15.26 6.94
N LEU A 16 -27.19 14.10 7.50
CA LEU A 16 -26.30 12.99 7.82
C LEU A 16 -25.75 12.29 6.56
N GLU A 17 -26.62 12.02 5.57
CA GLU A 17 -26.20 11.44 4.28
C GLU A 17 -25.20 12.35 3.57
N GLU A 18 -25.41 13.67 3.57
CA GLU A 18 -24.49 14.63 2.98
C GLU A 18 -23.14 14.70 3.72
N ILE A 19 -23.13 14.54 5.08
CA ILE A 19 -21.90 14.44 5.86
C ILE A 19 -21.13 13.18 5.47
N ASP A 20 -21.82 12.05 5.34
CA ASP A 20 -21.22 10.77 4.95
C ASP A 20 -20.55 10.86 3.57
N ASP A 21 -21.22 11.45 2.60
CA ASP A 21 -20.67 11.65 1.26
C ASP A 21 -19.46 12.62 1.27
N GLU A 22 -19.50 13.71 2.02
CA GLU A 22 -18.34 14.61 2.18
C GLU A 22 -17.16 13.88 2.84
N MET A 23 -17.42 13.00 3.82
CA MET A 23 -16.36 12.22 4.47
C MET A 23 -15.75 11.19 3.53
N LYS A 24 -16.53 10.55 2.66
CA LYS A 24 -16.01 9.68 1.60
C LYS A 24 -15.07 10.41 0.66
N ASP A 25 -15.42 11.62 0.23
CA ASP A 25 -14.59 12.44 -0.64
C ASP A 25 -13.26 12.84 0.03
N ILE A 26 -13.30 13.15 1.32
CA ILE A 26 -12.10 13.46 2.10
C ILE A 26 -11.20 12.22 2.19
N VAL A 27 -11.76 11.06 2.59
CA VAL A 27 -11.00 9.81 2.71
C VAL A 27 -10.42 9.40 1.35
N ASP A 28 -11.17 9.57 0.25
CA ASP A 28 -10.64 9.31 -1.10
C ASP A 28 -9.45 10.22 -1.41
N THR A 29 -9.59 11.52 -1.15
CA THR A 29 -8.50 12.48 -1.36
C THR A 29 -7.25 12.06 -0.59
N GLU A 30 -7.39 11.66 0.66
CA GLU A 30 -6.27 11.29 1.53
C GLU A 30 -5.63 9.96 1.10
N ILE A 31 -6.41 8.95 0.76
CA ILE A 31 -5.84 7.68 0.31
C ILE A 31 -5.14 7.79 -1.06
N GLN A 32 -5.60 8.69 -1.95
CA GLN A 32 -4.89 8.99 -3.20
C GLN A 32 -3.54 9.70 -2.94
N LYS A 33 -3.38 10.45 -1.84
CA LYS A 33 -2.08 11.00 -1.42
C LYS A 33 -1.12 9.87 -1.03
N VAL A 34 -1.59 8.88 -0.25
CA VAL A 34 -0.80 7.68 0.10
C VAL A 34 -0.39 6.91 -1.14
N ARG A 35 -1.33 6.64 -2.05
CA ARG A 35 -1.02 6.00 -3.34
C ARG A 35 0.06 6.76 -4.11
N SER A 36 -0.08 8.07 -4.22
CA SER A 36 0.88 8.93 -4.91
C SER A 36 2.25 8.93 -4.23
N ALA A 37 2.30 8.86 -2.89
CA ALA A 37 3.52 8.74 -2.12
C ALA A 37 4.19 7.39 -2.39
N ALA A 38 3.46 6.27 -2.32
CA ALA A 38 3.98 4.95 -2.65
C ALA A 38 4.54 4.88 -4.08
N GLN A 39 3.84 5.50 -5.05
CA GLN A 39 4.29 5.60 -6.43
C GLN A 39 5.57 6.43 -6.62
N ARG A 40 5.88 7.36 -5.70
CA ARG A 40 7.14 8.12 -5.72
C ARG A 40 8.29 7.34 -5.09
N ILE A 41 8.01 6.57 -4.04
CA ILE A 41 9.02 5.81 -3.28
C ILE A 41 9.45 4.57 -4.04
N VAL A 42 8.51 3.86 -4.67
CA VAL A 42 8.81 2.59 -5.34
C VAL A 42 9.88 2.77 -6.41
N HIS A 43 10.97 2.03 -6.26
CA HIS A 43 12.05 2.01 -7.24
C HIS A 43 11.61 1.27 -8.51
N VAL A 44 11.78 1.92 -9.65
CA VAL A 44 11.25 1.46 -10.93
C VAL A 44 12.36 0.87 -11.80
N ASP A 45 12.34 -0.45 -11.98
CA ASP A 45 13.10 -1.05 -13.09
C ASP A 45 12.31 -0.98 -14.42
N THR A 46 10.98 -1.18 -14.37
CA THR A 46 10.14 -1.24 -15.58
C THR A 46 8.89 -0.33 -15.52
N GLY A 47 8.61 0.32 -14.42
CA GLY A 47 7.36 1.08 -14.22
C GLY A 47 6.14 0.25 -13.84
N ALA A 48 6.18 -1.05 -14.11
CA ALA A 48 5.02 -1.92 -13.95
C ALA A 48 4.47 -1.95 -12.51
N LEU A 49 5.34 -1.96 -11.50
CA LEU A 49 4.93 -1.97 -10.10
C LEU A 49 4.18 -0.68 -9.72
N LYS A 50 4.67 0.45 -10.19
CA LYS A 50 4.08 1.76 -9.94
C LYS A 50 2.64 1.88 -10.46
N GLU A 51 2.38 1.33 -11.65
CA GLU A 51 1.07 1.38 -12.29
C GLU A 51 0.04 0.47 -11.60
N LYS A 52 0.52 -0.53 -10.85
CA LYS A 52 -0.30 -1.51 -10.14
C LYS A 52 -0.66 -1.11 -8.71
N ILE A 53 -0.19 0.04 -8.23
CA ILE A 53 -0.60 0.59 -6.95
C ILE A 53 -1.97 1.24 -7.13
N LEU A 54 -2.97 0.70 -6.45
CA LEU A 54 -4.36 1.10 -6.52
C LEU A 54 -4.82 1.68 -5.19
N ALA A 55 -5.86 2.51 -5.22
CA ALA A 55 -6.50 3.01 -4.02
C ALA A 55 -8.00 3.19 -4.27
N GLU A 56 -8.80 2.88 -3.26
CA GLU A 56 -10.24 3.06 -3.28
C GLU A 56 -10.77 3.34 -1.87
N VAL A 57 -12.02 3.77 -1.80
CA VAL A 57 -12.76 3.94 -0.56
C VAL A 57 -13.90 2.93 -0.50
N GLU A 58 -13.92 2.15 0.56
CA GLU A 58 -15.05 1.30 0.92
C GLU A 58 -15.84 1.96 2.05
N SER A 59 -17.15 1.89 2.00
CA SER A 59 -18.02 2.35 3.08
C SER A 59 -19.11 1.33 3.39
N ASN A 60 -19.42 1.21 4.67
CA ASN A 60 -20.55 0.47 5.18
C ASN A 60 -21.33 1.34 6.17
N GLU A 61 -22.32 0.78 6.87
CA GLU A 61 -23.20 1.53 7.78
C GLU A 61 -22.44 2.28 8.90
N ASP A 62 -21.27 1.78 9.32
CA ASP A 62 -20.56 2.28 10.49
C ASP A 62 -19.19 2.91 10.18
N THR A 63 -18.61 2.62 9.00
CA THR A 63 -17.22 2.97 8.71
C THR A 63 -16.99 3.39 7.27
N ILE A 64 -16.09 4.34 7.08
CA ILE A 64 -15.49 4.71 5.79
C ILE A 64 -14.02 4.33 5.86
N THR A 65 -13.55 3.50 4.93
CA THR A 65 -12.20 2.97 4.92
C THR A 65 -11.49 3.29 3.60
N GLY A 66 -10.39 4.02 3.65
CA GLY A 66 -9.50 4.18 2.51
C GLY A 66 -8.53 3.01 2.43
N ILE A 67 -8.47 2.34 1.29
CA ILE A 67 -7.61 1.18 1.06
C ILE A 67 -6.62 1.50 -0.05
N CYS A 68 -5.33 1.24 0.20
CA CYS A 68 -4.29 1.29 -0.82
C CYS A 68 -3.63 -0.08 -0.92
N TRP A 69 -3.59 -0.66 -2.11
CA TRP A 69 -3.07 -2.01 -2.32
C TRP A 69 -2.33 -2.15 -3.64
N ILE A 70 -1.75 -3.30 -3.87
CA ILE A 70 -1.05 -3.62 -5.09
C ILE A 70 -1.35 -5.05 -5.56
N GLU A 71 -1.71 -5.20 -6.83
CA GLU A 71 -2.05 -6.49 -7.45
C GLU A 71 -0.85 -7.13 -8.15
N GLU A 72 0.29 -7.20 -7.46
CA GLU A 72 1.48 -7.84 -8.01
C GLU A 72 2.12 -8.80 -7.01
N ALA A 73 2.24 -10.06 -7.40
CA ALA A 73 2.75 -11.11 -6.53
C ALA A 73 4.18 -10.86 -6.02
N TYR A 74 4.99 -10.11 -6.77
CA TYR A 74 6.35 -9.81 -6.34
C TYR A 74 6.46 -8.54 -5.48
N ALA A 75 5.39 -7.74 -5.36
CA ALA A 75 5.38 -6.52 -4.56
C ALA A 75 5.77 -6.78 -3.10
N ALA A 76 5.23 -7.85 -2.51
CA ALA A 76 5.59 -8.26 -1.15
C ALA A 76 7.08 -8.60 -1.01
N ARG A 77 7.71 -9.13 -2.07
CA ARG A 77 9.15 -9.40 -2.07
C ARG A 77 9.98 -8.12 -2.14
N VAL A 78 9.46 -7.08 -2.77
CA VAL A 78 10.09 -5.76 -2.79
C VAL A 78 9.91 -5.08 -1.45
N GLU A 79 8.70 -5.03 -0.93
CA GLU A 79 8.35 -4.40 0.36
C GLU A 79 9.16 -5.01 1.52
N PHE A 80 9.16 -6.34 1.62
CA PHE A 80 9.71 -7.04 2.78
C PHE A 80 11.11 -7.65 2.55
N GLY A 81 11.60 -7.65 1.31
CA GLY A 81 12.81 -8.38 0.98
C GLY A 81 12.62 -9.90 0.94
N THR A 82 13.67 -10.65 0.60
CA THR A 82 13.63 -12.11 0.54
C THR A 82 14.97 -12.73 0.93
N GLY A 83 14.91 -13.97 1.45
CA GLY A 83 16.09 -14.78 1.77
C GLY A 83 17.03 -14.17 2.78
N PRO A 84 18.30 -14.64 2.83
CA PRO A 84 19.30 -14.11 3.76
C PRO A 84 19.56 -12.61 3.64
N LYS A 85 19.46 -12.05 2.42
CA LYS A 85 19.64 -10.61 2.20
C LYS A 85 18.48 -9.81 2.79
N GLY A 86 17.23 -10.26 2.61
CA GLY A 86 16.07 -9.62 3.21
C GLY A 86 16.09 -9.71 4.73
N GLN A 87 16.53 -10.85 5.28
CA GLN A 87 16.71 -10.98 6.73
C GLN A 87 17.78 -10.02 7.27
N GLY A 88 18.88 -9.83 6.54
CA GLY A 88 19.98 -8.95 6.96
C GLY A 88 19.67 -7.45 6.83
N ASP A 89 18.78 -7.09 5.91
CA ASP A 89 18.39 -5.71 5.64
C ASP A 89 16.90 -5.62 5.27
N HIS A 90 16.09 -5.29 6.27
CA HIS A 90 14.65 -5.07 6.17
C HIS A 90 14.22 -3.79 6.90
N ASN A 91 15.07 -2.78 6.89
CA ASN A 91 14.77 -1.50 7.50
C ASN A 91 13.59 -0.82 6.81
N GLY A 92 12.72 -0.16 7.61
CA GLY A 92 11.58 0.62 7.12
C GLY A 92 10.36 -0.19 6.72
N ILE A 93 10.32 -1.51 6.95
CA ILE A 93 9.09 -2.32 6.83
C ILE A 93 8.14 -2.02 8.00
N SER A 94 6.87 -2.40 7.84
CA SER A 94 5.89 -2.29 8.93
C SER A 94 6.34 -3.05 10.18
N PRO A 95 6.33 -2.43 11.37
CA PRO A 95 6.66 -3.10 12.63
C PRO A 95 5.61 -4.15 13.04
N GLU A 96 4.42 -4.10 12.46
CA GLU A 96 3.34 -5.05 12.72
C GLU A 96 3.52 -6.37 11.94
N TYR A 97 4.44 -6.41 10.98
CA TYR A 97 4.66 -7.58 10.15
C TYR A 97 6.05 -8.16 10.36
N THR A 98 6.11 -9.45 10.67
CA THR A 98 7.38 -10.19 10.81
C THR A 98 7.53 -11.18 9.67
N PRO A 99 8.35 -10.86 8.64
CA PRO A 99 8.56 -11.75 7.52
C PRO A 99 9.28 -13.05 7.91
N ALA A 100 8.87 -14.17 7.33
CA ALA A 100 9.61 -15.42 7.42
C ALA A 100 10.60 -15.53 6.25
N TYR A 101 11.90 -15.46 6.54
CA TYR A 101 12.94 -15.49 5.52
C TYR A 101 13.52 -16.90 5.35
N LYS A 102 13.80 -17.27 4.09
CA LYS A 102 14.62 -18.44 3.79
C LYS A 102 16.03 -18.21 4.31
N GLN A 103 16.55 -19.16 5.13
CA GLN A 103 17.79 -18.98 5.87
C GLN A 103 19.06 -19.23 5.04
N SER A 104 18.94 -19.85 3.87
CA SER A 104 20.07 -20.19 3.01
C SER A 104 19.84 -19.74 1.58
N PRO A 105 20.92 -19.37 0.85
CA PRO A 105 20.84 -19.18 -0.59
C PRO A 105 20.30 -20.43 -1.30
N TRP A 106 19.75 -20.25 -2.48
CA TRP A 106 19.23 -21.31 -3.33
C TRP A 106 19.75 -21.18 -4.76
N TRP A 107 19.62 -22.25 -5.51
CA TRP A 107 20.04 -22.31 -6.89
C TRP A 107 18.85 -22.19 -7.82
N ILE A 108 19.01 -21.41 -8.88
CA ILE A 108 18.02 -21.20 -9.94
C ILE A 108 18.66 -21.64 -11.25
N HIS A 109 17.99 -22.54 -11.96
CA HIS A 109 18.46 -22.97 -13.29
C HIS A 109 18.32 -21.82 -14.29
N GLU A 110 19.25 -21.73 -15.25
CA GLU A 110 19.24 -20.67 -16.29
C GLU A 110 17.96 -20.59 -17.11
N LYS A 111 17.17 -21.68 -17.18
CA LYS A 111 15.87 -21.70 -17.85
C LYS A 111 14.78 -20.92 -17.12
N ASP A 112 14.95 -20.74 -15.80
CA ASP A 112 13.95 -20.18 -14.91
C ASP A 112 14.25 -18.70 -14.55
N ILE A 113 15.27 -18.12 -15.19
CA ILE A 113 15.67 -16.73 -14.96
C ILE A 113 16.11 -16.04 -16.26
N ASP A 114 15.76 -14.76 -16.41
CA ASP A 114 16.36 -13.95 -17.48
C ASP A 114 17.86 -13.75 -17.17
N ARG A 115 18.70 -14.24 -18.06
CA ARG A 115 20.15 -14.13 -17.97
C ARG A 115 20.64 -12.70 -17.74
N ARG A 116 19.98 -11.70 -18.34
CA ARG A 116 20.29 -10.28 -18.15
C ARG A 116 20.14 -9.84 -16.71
N VAL A 117 19.19 -10.41 -15.97
CA VAL A 117 18.99 -10.14 -14.53
C VAL A 117 20.17 -10.68 -13.73
N ALA A 118 20.55 -11.94 -13.98
CA ALA A 118 21.68 -12.55 -13.27
C ALA A 118 23.02 -11.82 -13.56
N GLU A 119 23.23 -11.39 -14.79
CA GLU A 119 24.41 -10.60 -15.21
C GLU A 119 24.40 -9.20 -14.61
N LYS A 120 23.26 -8.49 -14.60
CA LYS A 120 23.10 -7.15 -14.00
C LYS A 120 23.47 -7.14 -12.52
N TYR A 121 23.09 -8.19 -11.80
CA TYR A 121 23.32 -8.28 -10.34
C TYR A 121 24.53 -9.14 -9.98
N HIS A 122 25.38 -9.53 -10.97
CA HIS A 122 26.60 -10.30 -10.79
C HIS A 122 26.40 -11.56 -9.92
N TRP A 123 25.35 -12.34 -10.20
CA TRP A 123 25.07 -13.55 -9.44
C TRP A 123 26.16 -14.59 -9.67
N PHE A 124 26.58 -15.21 -8.57
CA PHE A 124 27.47 -16.36 -8.65
C PHE A 124 26.79 -17.53 -9.39
N TYR A 125 27.53 -18.24 -10.23
CA TYR A 125 26.99 -19.38 -10.97
C TYR A 125 27.96 -20.55 -11.03
N ILE A 126 27.41 -21.74 -11.30
CA ILE A 126 28.15 -22.95 -11.62
C ILE A 126 27.60 -23.51 -12.93
N ASP A 127 28.52 -24.05 -13.74
CA ASP A 127 28.15 -24.81 -14.95
C ASP A 127 28.16 -26.31 -14.64
N THR A 128 27.06 -26.99 -15.00
CA THR A 128 26.88 -28.42 -14.82
C THR A 128 26.53 -29.06 -16.16
N PRO A 129 26.57 -30.40 -16.31
CA PRO A 129 26.10 -31.07 -17.52
C PRO A 129 24.64 -30.79 -17.86
N GLU A 130 23.81 -30.40 -16.86
CA GLU A 130 22.39 -30.12 -17.01
C GLU A 130 22.13 -28.65 -17.36
N GLY A 131 23.15 -27.79 -17.33
CA GLY A 131 23.07 -26.35 -17.61
C GLY A 131 23.66 -25.49 -16.51
N ARG A 132 23.49 -24.19 -16.64
CA ARG A 132 23.98 -23.22 -15.65
C ARG A 132 22.99 -23.02 -14.50
N PHE A 133 23.52 -22.96 -13.28
CA PHE A 133 22.77 -22.64 -12.09
C PHE A 133 23.32 -21.36 -11.44
N TYR A 134 22.44 -20.42 -11.16
CA TYR A 134 22.75 -19.19 -10.46
C TYR A 134 22.39 -19.28 -8.98
N GLN A 135 23.30 -18.83 -8.13
CA GLN A 135 23.02 -18.76 -6.69
C GLN A 135 22.28 -17.47 -6.36
N CYS A 136 21.09 -17.61 -5.78
CA CYS A 136 20.27 -16.51 -5.31
C CYS A 136 20.26 -16.48 -3.77
N ALA A 137 20.59 -15.34 -3.19
CA ALA A 137 20.53 -15.10 -1.75
C ALA A 137 19.36 -14.18 -1.35
N GLY A 138 18.42 -13.95 -2.29
CA GLY A 138 17.34 -13.02 -2.10
C GLY A 138 17.73 -11.57 -2.38
N GLN A 139 16.93 -10.66 -1.87
CA GLN A 139 17.12 -9.20 -1.99
C GLN A 139 16.81 -8.50 -0.66
N PRO A 140 17.45 -7.36 -0.36
CA PRO A 140 17.07 -6.53 0.76
C PRO A 140 15.63 -6.04 0.59
N ALA A 141 15.01 -5.61 1.69
CA ALA A 141 13.75 -4.90 1.64
C ALA A 141 13.94 -3.52 0.97
N SER A 142 12.95 -3.11 0.22
CA SER A 142 12.83 -1.76 -0.34
C SER A 142 11.38 -1.30 -0.14
N PRO A 143 10.99 -1.00 1.11
CA PRO A 143 9.61 -0.71 1.46
C PRO A 143 9.15 0.59 0.80
N PHE A 144 7.92 0.58 0.33
CA PHE A 144 7.29 1.72 -0.34
C PHE A 144 5.84 1.93 0.07
N MET A 145 5.12 0.88 0.47
CA MET A 145 3.74 0.98 0.93
C MET A 145 3.66 1.48 2.38
N TYR A 146 4.42 0.85 3.27
CA TYR A 146 4.41 1.24 4.68
C TYR A 146 4.95 2.66 4.90
N PRO A 147 6.12 3.08 4.36
CA PRO A 147 6.57 4.46 4.50
C PRO A 147 5.58 5.47 3.90
N ALA A 148 4.95 5.14 2.77
CA ALA A 148 3.95 6.02 2.17
C ALA A 148 2.75 6.29 3.08
N LEU A 149 2.33 5.31 3.87
CA LEU A 149 1.28 5.49 4.87
C LEU A 149 1.84 6.20 6.12
N ALA A 150 2.93 5.69 6.68
CA ALA A 150 3.49 6.17 7.94
C ALA A 150 3.85 7.67 7.91
N ASP A 151 4.42 8.14 6.79
CA ASP A 151 4.82 9.54 6.63
C ASP A 151 3.63 10.49 6.43
N ASN A 152 2.43 9.97 6.13
CA ASN A 152 1.25 10.77 5.87
C ASN A 152 0.15 10.63 6.94
N VAL A 153 0.23 9.65 7.85
CA VAL A 153 -0.85 9.30 8.78
C VAL A 153 -1.30 10.46 9.67
N ASP A 154 -0.37 11.27 10.17
CA ASP A 154 -0.69 12.40 11.03
C ASP A 154 -1.47 13.48 10.25
N GLY A 155 -1.01 13.83 9.06
CA GLY A 155 -1.70 14.78 8.18
C GLY A 155 -3.08 14.28 7.75
N ILE A 156 -3.20 13.01 7.39
CA ILE A 156 -4.48 12.36 7.07
C ILE A 156 -5.46 12.48 8.25
N THR A 157 -4.98 12.19 9.45
CA THR A 157 -5.79 12.27 10.67
C THR A 157 -6.30 13.69 10.93
N GLU A 158 -5.47 14.70 10.72
CA GLU A 158 -5.85 16.10 10.86
C GLU A 158 -6.88 16.51 9.82
N GLU A 159 -6.66 16.19 8.54
CA GLU A 159 -7.58 16.54 7.45
C GLU A 159 -8.96 15.88 7.60
N ILE A 160 -9.01 14.61 8.02
CA ILE A 160 -10.27 13.91 8.30
C ILE A 160 -11.00 14.57 9.47
N ARG A 161 -10.31 14.89 10.56
CA ARG A 161 -10.89 15.57 11.72
C ARG A 161 -11.45 16.94 11.37
N ASP A 162 -10.64 17.75 10.70
CA ASP A 162 -11.01 19.09 10.28
C ASP A 162 -12.18 19.09 9.29
N GLY A 163 -12.17 18.16 8.36
CA GLY A 163 -13.23 17.96 7.39
C GLY A 163 -14.56 17.61 8.07
N PHE A 164 -14.53 16.67 8.99
CA PHE A 164 -15.70 16.27 9.78
C PHE A 164 -16.26 17.43 10.60
N GLN A 165 -15.39 18.18 11.29
CA GLN A 165 -15.81 19.35 12.04
C GLN A 165 -16.48 20.39 11.16
N LYS A 166 -15.89 20.72 10.02
CA LYS A 166 -16.45 21.69 9.05
C LYS A 166 -17.79 21.22 8.47
N ALA A 167 -17.93 19.91 8.20
CA ALA A 167 -19.17 19.33 7.69
C ALA A 167 -20.31 19.47 8.71
N ILE A 168 -20.04 19.24 9.98
CA ILE A 168 -21.00 19.44 11.08
C ILE A 168 -21.36 20.92 11.25
N GLU A 169 -20.34 21.81 11.36
CA GLU A 169 -20.56 23.23 11.60
C GLU A 169 -21.41 23.93 10.53
N ARG A 170 -21.37 23.43 9.30
CA ARG A 170 -22.21 23.96 8.18
C ARG A 170 -23.68 23.62 8.35
N ARG A 171 -24.03 22.54 9.07
CA ARG A 171 -25.41 22.03 9.20
C ARG A 171 -26.09 22.40 10.51
N ILE A 172 -25.32 22.77 11.54
CA ILE A 172 -25.86 23.20 12.85
C ILE A 172 -26.27 24.70 12.83
N LYS A 173 -25.93 25.43 11.77
CA LYS A 173 -26.34 26.85 11.59
C LYS A 173 -27.70 26.94 10.92
#